data_d09ce0ab0eeeb669f425e6faa3d803ff
#
_entry.id   d09ce0ab0eeeb669f425e6faa3d803ff
#
_cell.length_a   1.000
_cell.length_b   1.000
_cell.length_c   1.000
_cell.angle_alpha   90.00
_cell.angle_beta   90.00
_cell.angle_gamma   90.00
#
_symmetry.space_group_name_H-M   'P 1'
#
loop_
_entity.id
_entity.type
_entity.pdbx_description
1 polymer ?
#
loop_
_entity_poly.entity_id
_entity_poly.type
_entity_poly.pdbx_seq_one_letter_code
_entity_poly.pdbx_strand_id
1 'polypeptide(L)'
;IAPTESPRAEYETLAGKYQGKRFNSPNDLAYNQKGELYFTDPPYGLVQKEKDPKREIDFQGVYLLRKNGQVALVGKDLERPNGITLSPDEKTLYVANSHGPRPIWKSYELKENGMAKKGKVFFDSTEYRKKHPGRKGGNDGMKVDVDGNIWATGPGGVLVFSPQGKHLGTI
;
A
#
# COMPACT_ATOMS: atom_id res chain seq x y z
N ILE A 1 2.77 45.34 11.54
CA ILE A 1 2.37 44.03 12.12
C ILE A 1 3.24 43.01 11.39
N ALA A 2 4.23 42.42 12.10
CA ALA A 2 5.05 41.34 11.56
C ALA A 2 4.17 40.15 11.26
N PRO A 3 4.40 39.38 10.15
CA PRO A 3 3.68 38.17 9.91
C PRO A 3 3.99 37.19 11.05
N THR A 4 2.93 36.70 11.72
CA THR A 4 3.07 35.62 12.69
C THR A 4 3.60 34.41 11.93
N GLU A 5 4.82 33.98 12.22
CA GLU A 5 5.34 32.71 11.70
C GLU A 5 4.36 31.62 12.08
N SER A 6 3.84 30.90 11.07
CA SER A 6 3.06 29.69 11.33
C SER A 6 3.92 28.74 12.16
N PRO A 7 3.40 28.14 13.24
CA PRO A 7 4.19 27.21 14.03
C PRO A 7 4.73 26.11 13.10
N ARG A 8 6.07 25.94 13.10
CA ARG A 8 6.69 24.82 12.38
C ARG A 8 6.12 23.54 12.98
N ALA A 9 5.49 22.74 12.14
CA ALA A 9 5.04 21.42 12.58
C ALA A 9 6.28 20.62 13.00
N GLU A 10 6.31 20.17 14.26
CA GLU A 10 7.31 19.23 14.73
C GLU A 10 6.94 17.86 14.19
N TYR A 11 7.86 17.20 13.49
CA TYR A 11 7.67 15.87 12.94
C TYR A 11 8.50 14.89 13.73
N GLU A 12 7.86 13.80 14.15
CA GLU A 12 8.55 12.64 14.71
C GLU A 12 8.71 11.55 13.64
N THR A 13 9.93 11.05 13.48
CA THR A 13 10.21 9.92 12.58
C THR A 13 9.94 8.63 13.33
N LEU A 14 8.85 7.92 13.00
CA LEU A 14 8.51 6.65 13.62
C LEU A 14 9.45 5.51 13.20
N ALA A 15 9.86 5.47 11.92
CA ALA A 15 10.83 4.51 11.40
C ALA A 15 11.52 5.07 10.15
N GLY A 16 12.84 5.05 10.11
CA GLY A 16 13.63 5.53 8.96
C GLY A 16 14.37 4.43 8.19
N LYS A 17 14.50 3.23 8.80
CA LYS A 17 15.35 2.17 8.28
C LYS A 17 14.76 0.78 8.51
N TYR A 18 15.12 -0.15 7.62
CA TYR A 18 14.94 -1.58 7.80
C TYR A 18 16.30 -2.29 7.68
N GLN A 19 16.70 -3.04 8.71
CA GLN A 19 18.01 -3.71 8.77
C GLN A 19 19.21 -2.78 8.47
N GLY A 20 19.17 -1.55 9.02
CA GLY A 20 20.21 -0.54 8.84
C GLY A 20 20.14 0.25 7.52
N LYS A 21 19.34 -0.15 6.55
CA LYS A 21 19.18 0.48 5.24
C LYS A 21 17.97 1.42 5.24
N ARG A 22 18.09 2.59 4.61
CA ARG A 22 16.98 3.54 4.44
C ARG A 22 15.89 2.93 3.56
N PHE A 23 14.64 3.22 3.89
CA PHE A 23 13.51 2.92 3.01
C PHE A 23 13.64 3.63 1.66
N ASN A 24 12.99 3.08 0.63
CA ASN A 24 12.94 3.70 -0.69
C ASN A 24 12.16 5.00 -0.64
N SER A 25 10.87 4.92 -0.31
CA SER A 25 9.96 6.06 -0.27
C SER A 25 8.61 5.60 0.32
N PRO A 26 8.48 5.45 1.65
CA PRO A 26 7.22 5.05 2.27
C PRO A 26 6.05 5.86 1.74
N ASN A 27 4.97 5.19 1.33
CA ASN A 27 3.89 5.81 0.56
C ASN A 27 2.54 5.79 1.27
N ASP A 28 1.93 4.62 1.48
CA ASP A 28 0.62 4.51 2.13
C ASP A 28 0.70 3.63 3.38
N LEU A 29 -0.28 3.80 4.28
CA LEU A 29 -0.27 3.19 5.60
C LEU A 29 -1.67 2.81 6.09
N ALA A 30 -1.71 1.77 6.96
CA ALA A 30 -2.91 1.35 7.66
C ALA A 30 -2.57 0.90 9.09
N TYR A 31 -3.30 1.43 10.09
CA TYR A 31 -3.20 0.98 11.46
C TYR A 31 -4.09 -0.23 11.71
N ASN A 32 -3.60 -1.17 12.53
CA ASN A 32 -4.46 -2.20 13.13
C ASN A 32 -4.98 -1.73 14.50
N GLN A 33 -5.96 -2.46 15.06
CA GLN A 33 -6.55 -2.15 16.37
C GLN A 33 -5.54 -2.25 17.52
N LYS A 34 -4.42 -2.95 17.34
CA LYS A 34 -3.31 -2.99 18.28
C LYS A 34 -2.46 -1.72 18.24
N GLY A 35 -2.69 -0.80 17.29
CA GLY A 35 -1.90 0.41 17.05
C GLY A 35 -0.53 0.12 16.43
N GLU A 36 -0.38 -0.99 15.72
CA GLU A 36 0.76 -1.28 14.86
C GLU A 36 0.47 -0.78 13.44
N LEU A 37 1.48 -0.39 12.70
CA LEU A 37 1.37 0.30 11.42
C LEU A 37 1.88 -0.56 10.27
N TYR A 38 1.00 -0.94 9.36
CA TYR A 38 1.40 -1.48 8.06
C TYR A 38 1.68 -0.33 7.09
N PHE A 39 2.74 -0.45 6.28
CA PHE A 39 3.06 0.56 5.26
C PHE A 39 3.75 -0.04 4.05
N THR A 40 3.65 0.67 2.93
CA THR A 40 4.27 0.32 1.65
C THR A 40 5.48 1.20 1.37
N ASP A 41 6.49 0.63 0.68
CA ASP A 41 7.76 1.32 0.39
C ASP A 41 8.13 1.21 -1.10
N PRO A 42 7.34 1.82 -2.02
CA PRO A 42 7.67 1.91 -3.43
C PRO A 42 8.80 2.94 -3.68
N PRO A 43 9.36 3.01 -4.91
CA PRO A 43 10.49 3.89 -5.21
C PRO A 43 10.07 5.30 -5.67
N TYR A 44 8.85 5.78 -5.40
CA TYR A 44 8.32 7.00 -6.02
C TYR A 44 9.08 8.28 -5.64
N GLY A 45 9.60 8.39 -4.43
CA GLY A 45 10.40 9.52 -3.96
C GLY A 45 11.87 9.49 -4.43
N LEU A 46 12.32 8.42 -5.07
CA LEU A 46 13.64 8.33 -5.66
C LEU A 46 13.61 8.89 -7.09
N VAL A 47 14.56 9.78 -7.42
CA VAL A 47 14.59 10.49 -8.72
C VAL A 47 14.62 9.51 -9.90
N GLN A 48 15.46 8.48 -9.84
CA GLN A 48 15.59 7.44 -10.86
C GLN A 48 14.84 6.15 -10.49
N LYS A 49 13.94 6.21 -9.48
CA LYS A 49 13.12 5.08 -9.02
C LYS A 49 13.97 3.83 -8.74
N GLU A 50 13.66 2.70 -9.38
CA GLU A 50 14.35 1.43 -9.17
C GLU A 50 15.84 1.49 -9.57
N LYS A 51 16.25 2.44 -10.39
CA LYS A 51 17.63 2.64 -10.87
C LYS A 51 18.37 3.74 -10.09
N ASP A 52 17.77 4.31 -9.07
CA ASP A 52 18.37 5.41 -8.33
C ASP A 52 19.61 4.93 -7.54
N PRO A 53 20.79 5.57 -7.72
CA PRO A 53 22.02 5.18 -7.04
C PRO A 53 21.97 5.42 -5.53
N LYS A 54 21.02 6.21 -5.03
CA LYS A 54 20.81 6.45 -3.60
C LYS A 54 19.94 5.38 -2.93
N ARG A 55 19.41 4.42 -3.71
CA ARG A 55 18.60 3.32 -3.22
C ARG A 55 19.45 2.36 -2.40
N GLU A 56 19.04 2.07 -1.17
CA GLU A 56 19.75 1.16 -0.26
C GLU A 56 19.07 -0.22 -0.17
N ILE A 57 17.74 -0.29 -0.30
CA ILE A 57 16.97 -1.53 -0.31
C ILE A 57 16.66 -1.91 -1.76
N ASP A 58 17.05 -3.10 -2.19
CA ASP A 58 16.98 -3.59 -3.58
C ASP A 58 15.61 -4.18 -3.99
N PHE A 59 14.61 -4.08 -3.13
CA PHE A 59 13.22 -4.48 -3.37
C PHE A 59 12.25 -3.41 -2.87
N GLN A 60 10.97 -3.53 -3.24
CA GLN A 60 9.88 -2.72 -2.71
C GLN A 60 9.13 -3.54 -1.68
N GLY A 61 9.14 -3.07 -0.43
CA GLY A 61 8.59 -3.80 0.69
C GLY A 61 7.18 -3.38 1.09
N VAL A 62 6.49 -4.32 1.70
CA VAL A 62 5.37 -4.07 2.60
C VAL A 62 5.85 -4.41 4.00
N TYR A 63 5.70 -3.50 4.94
CA TYR A 63 6.28 -3.61 6.28
C TYR A 63 5.22 -3.48 7.37
N LEU A 64 5.56 -3.97 8.55
CA LEU A 64 4.83 -3.79 9.80
C LEU A 64 5.75 -3.11 10.81
N LEU A 65 5.41 -1.90 11.22
CA LEU A 65 6.03 -1.20 12.35
C LEU A 65 5.25 -1.54 13.63
N ARG A 66 5.94 -2.15 14.56
CA ARG A 66 5.39 -2.51 15.87
C ARG A 66 5.46 -1.34 16.84
N LYS A 67 4.64 -1.36 17.89
CA LYS A 67 4.67 -0.33 18.94
C LYS A 67 6.02 -0.17 19.64
N ASN A 68 6.82 -1.22 19.69
CA ASN A 68 8.18 -1.17 20.27
C ASN A 68 9.24 -0.61 19.30
N GLY A 69 8.83 -0.08 18.14
CA GLY A 69 9.73 0.46 17.11
C GLY A 69 10.34 -0.60 16.17
N GLN A 70 10.08 -1.88 16.39
CA GLN A 70 10.59 -2.93 15.51
C GLN A 70 9.86 -2.92 14.17
N VAL A 71 10.62 -2.92 13.07
CA VAL A 71 10.10 -3.07 11.70
C VAL A 71 10.28 -4.51 11.23
N ALA A 72 9.20 -5.12 10.77
CA ALA A 72 9.18 -6.45 10.17
C ALA A 72 8.79 -6.38 8.69
N LEU A 73 9.44 -7.17 7.84
CA LEU A 73 9.07 -7.30 6.43
C LEU A 73 7.89 -8.27 6.29
N VAL A 74 6.77 -7.77 5.78
CA VAL A 74 5.52 -8.53 5.57
C VAL A 74 5.52 -9.19 4.19
N GLY A 75 5.98 -8.47 3.16
CA GLY A 75 6.05 -8.96 1.78
C GLY A 75 6.98 -8.12 0.91
N LYS A 76 7.51 -8.74 -0.18
CA LYS A 76 8.38 -8.08 -1.16
C LYS A 76 8.16 -8.58 -2.58
N ASP A 77 6.96 -9.04 -2.87
CA ASP A 77 6.61 -9.70 -4.13
C ASP A 77 5.71 -8.85 -5.03
N LEU A 78 5.66 -7.54 -4.74
CA LEU A 78 5.05 -6.51 -5.57
C LEU A 78 6.13 -5.55 -6.09
N GLU A 79 5.98 -5.17 -7.36
CA GLU A 79 6.94 -4.29 -8.04
C GLU A 79 6.81 -2.83 -7.61
N ARG A 80 5.57 -2.39 -7.33
CA ARG A 80 5.26 -1.04 -6.85
C ARG A 80 4.07 -1.07 -5.88
N PRO A 81 4.28 -1.61 -4.65
CA PRO A 81 3.23 -1.58 -3.64
C PRO A 81 2.84 -0.12 -3.35
N ASN A 82 1.54 0.17 -3.35
CA ASN A 82 0.99 1.51 -3.17
C ASN A 82 -0.08 1.46 -2.08
N GLY A 83 -1.35 1.64 -2.40
CA GLY A 83 -2.43 1.62 -1.42
C GLY A 83 -2.44 0.36 -0.57
N ILE A 84 -2.72 0.52 0.72
CA ILE A 84 -2.74 -0.57 1.70
C ILE A 84 -3.93 -0.40 2.65
N THR A 85 -4.60 -1.50 2.99
CA THR A 85 -5.70 -1.51 3.97
C THR A 85 -5.91 -2.90 4.56
N LEU A 86 -6.60 -2.96 5.71
CA LEU A 86 -6.97 -4.18 6.39
C LEU A 86 -8.46 -4.48 6.18
N SER A 87 -8.84 -5.76 6.21
CA SER A 87 -10.25 -6.15 6.38
C SER A 87 -10.77 -5.70 7.77
N PRO A 88 -12.10 -5.57 7.97
CA PRO A 88 -12.65 -5.16 9.27
C PRO A 88 -12.28 -6.08 10.43
N ASP A 89 -12.09 -7.37 10.16
CA ASP A 89 -11.64 -8.37 11.15
C ASP A 89 -10.11 -8.47 11.27
N GLU A 90 -9.37 -7.63 10.54
CA GLU A 90 -7.90 -7.57 10.49
C GLU A 90 -7.18 -8.89 10.14
N LYS A 91 -7.89 -9.85 9.55
CA LYS A 91 -7.30 -11.12 9.12
C LYS A 91 -6.75 -11.09 7.70
N THR A 92 -7.08 -10.05 6.94
CA THR A 92 -6.62 -9.87 5.55
C THR A 92 -6.00 -8.49 5.36
N LEU A 93 -4.81 -8.46 4.79
CA LEU A 93 -4.15 -7.24 4.32
C LEU A 93 -4.29 -7.15 2.81
N TYR A 94 -4.81 -6.03 2.30
CA TYR A 94 -4.91 -5.74 0.88
C TYR A 94 -3.85 -4.73 0.48
N VAL A 95 -3.19 -4.97 -0.66
CA VAL A 95 -2.15 -4.07 -1.19
C VAL A 95 -2.34 -3.89 -2.69
N ALA A 96 -2.38 -2.64 -3.14
CA ALA A 96 -2.37 -2.30 -4.56
C ALA A 96 -0.96 -2.40 -5.14
N ASN A 97 -0.83 -2.92 -6.36
CA ASN A 97 0.38 -2.84 -7.16
C ASN A 97 0.18 -1.84 -8.31
N SER A 98 0.84 -0.68 -8.24
CA SER A 98 0.79 0.38 -9.26
C SER A 98 1.75 0.14 -10.43
N HIS A 99 2.13 -1.09 -10.67
CA HIS A 99 3.01 -1.45 -11.78
C HIS A 99 2.20 -1.70 -13.06
N GLY A 100 2.38 -0.85 -14.09
CA GLY A 100 1.60 -0.92 -15.32
C GLY A 100 1.53 -2.29 -15.99
N PRO A 101 2.66 -3.03 -16.14
CA PRO A 101 2.66 -4.39 -16.69
C PRO A 101 1.93 -5.43 -15.82
N ARG A 102 1.73 -5.15 -14.54
CA ARG A 102 1.06 -6.05 -13.60
C ARG A 102 0.13 -5.27 -12.66
N PRO A 103 -0.99 -4.74 -13.18
CA PRO A 103 -1.89 -3.88 -12.43
C PRO A 103 -2.87 -4.71 -11.59
N ILE A 104 -2.41 -5.19 -10.44
CA ILE A 104 -3.17 -6.07 -9.54
C ILE A 104 -3.43 -5.42 -8.19
N TRP A 105 -4.48 -5.89 -7.51
CA TRP A 105 -4.60 -5.83 -6.06
C TRP A 105 -4.32 -7.22 -5.50
N LYS A 106 -3.59 -7.27 -4.43
CA LYS A 106 -3.19 -8.51 -3.78
C LYS A 106 -3.76 -8.58 -2.37
N SER A 107 -4.15 -9.77 -1.93
CA SER A 107 -4.57 -10.02 -0.55
C SER A 107 -3.62 -11.01 0.12
N TYR A 108 -3.35 -10.76 1.39
CA TYR A 108 -2.51 -11.60 2.24
C TYR A 108 -3.29 -11.96 3.50
N GLU A 109 -3.45 -13.24 3.75
CA GLU A 109 -3.97 -13.72 5.04
C GLU A 109 -2.93 -13.43 6.12
N LEU A 110 -3.35 -12.80 7.21
CA LEU A 110 -2.49 -12.46 8.32
C LEU A 110 -2.53 -13.55 9.40
N LYS A 111 -1.36 -13.82 9.98
CA LYS A 111 -1.20 -14.64 11.18
C LYS A 111 -1.49 -13.77 12.41
N GLU A 112 -1.70 -14.37 13.57
CA GLU A 112 -1.93 -13.67 14.84
C GLU A 112 -0.81 -12.67 15.21
N ASN A 113 0.42 -12.96 14.78
CA ASN A 113 1.55 -12.07 14.97
C ASN A 113 1.65 -10.95 13.92
N GLY A 114 0.63 -10.76 13.09
CA GLY A 114 0.57 -9.71 12.06
C GLY A 114 1.39 -9.97 10.79
N MET A 115 2.09 -11.09 10.73
CA MET A 115 2.88 -11.44 9.53
C MET A 115 2.00 -12.11 8.48
N ALA A 116 2.26 -11.81 7.20
CA ALA A 116 1.51 -12.39 6.09
C ALA A 116 1.86 -13.87 5.86
N LYS A 117 0.86 -14.65 5.46
CA LYS A 117 1.04 -15.89 4.70
C LYS A 117 1.28 -15.56 3.23
N LYS A 118 1.46 -16.59 2.38
CA LYS A 118 1.58 -16.40 0.92
C LYS A 118 0.36 -15.64 0.38
N GLY A 119 0.58 -14.51 -0.25
CA GLY A 119 -0.48 -13.70 -0.84
C GLY A 119 -1.03 -14.30 -2.14
N LYS A 120 -2.27 -13.94 -2.47
CA LYS A 120 -2.96 -14.27 -3.72
C LYS A 120 -3.39 -13.00 -4.44
N VAL A 121 -3.52 -13.07 -5.78
CA VAL A 121 -4.14 -11.99 -6.55
C VAL A 121 -5.60 -11.87 -6.10
N PHE A 122 -5.97 -10.68 -5.65
CA PHE A 122 -7.34 -10.36 -5.25
C PHE A 122 -8.14 -9.92 -6.47
N PHE A 123 -7.58 -9.02 -7.28
CA PHE A 123 -8.14 -8.61 -8.55
C PHE A 123 -7.02 -8.22 -9.52
N ASP A 124 -7.14 -8.63 -10.78
CA ASP A 124 -6.27 -8.23 -11.88
C ASP A 124 -7.05 -7.32 -12.82
N SER A 125 -6.64 -6.06 -12.93
CA SER A 125 -7.31 -5.08 -13.79
C SER A 125 -6.87 -5.13 -15.25
N THR A 126 -6.03 -6.06 -15.67
CA THR A 126 -5.53 -6.17 -17.05
C THR A 126 -6.68 -6.27 -18.06
N GLU A 127 -7.60 -7.22 -17.85
CA GLU A 127 -8.75 -7.39 -18.74
C GLU A 127 -9.76 -6.24 -18.63
N TYR A 128 -9.93 -5.68 -17.44
CA TYR A 128 -10.77 -4.51 -17.25
C TYR A 128 -10.25 -3.32 -18.06
N ARG A 129 -8.94 -3.07 -18.05
CA ARG A 129 -8.29 -2.00 -18.83
C ARG A 129 -8.44 -2.20 -20.33
N LYS A 130 -8.28 -3.43 -20.83
CA LYS A 130 -8.49 -3.76 -22.25
C LYS A 130 -9.92 -3.48 -22.71
N LYS A 131 -10.91 -3.80 -21.89
CA LYS A 131 -12.34 -3.56 -22.20
C LYS A 131 -12.72 -2.08 -22.10
N HIS A 132 -11.95 -1.27 -21.39
CA HIS A 132 -12.24 0.14 -21.14
C HIS A 132 -11.00 1.03 -21.44
N PRO A 133 -10.54 1.10 -22.70
CA PRO A 133 -9.27 1.75 -23.04
C PRO A 133 -9.24 3.26 -22.76
N GLY A 134 -10.43 3.91 -22.69
CA GLY A 134 -10.55 5.32 -22.33
C GLY A 134 -10.45 5.60 -20.82
N ARG A 135 -10.52 4.59 -19.96
CA ARG A 135 -10.43 4.73 -18.51
C ARG A 135 -8.96 4.74 -18.08
N LYS A 136 -8.47 5.94 -17.76
CA LYS A 136 -7.09 6.16 -17.28
C LYS A 136 -7.01 5.97 -15.77
N GLY A 137 -5.80 5.94 -15.23
CA GLY A 137 -5.51 5.82 -13.80
C GLY A 137 -4.80 4.52 -13.45
N GLY A 138 -4.11 4.53 -12.32
CA GLY A 138 -3.38 3.40 -11.75
C GLY A 138 -4.06 2.84 -10.52
N ASN A 139 -3.66 1.65 -10.10
CA ASN A 139 -4.04 1.11 -8.82
C ASN A 139 -3.30 1.93 -7.74
N ASP A 140 -4.03 2.63 -6.89
CA ASP A 140 -3.49 3.57 -5.92
C ASP A 140 -4.14 3.34 -4.54
N GLY A 141 -4.54 4.38 -3.84
CA GLY A 141 -5.12 4.29 -2.51
C GLY A 141 -6.39 3.42 -2.42
N MET A 142 -6.68 2.89 -1.24
CA MET A 142 -7.89 2.10 -1.00
C MET A 142 -8.38 2.22 0.44
N LYS A 143 -9.66 1.96 0.64
CA LYS A 143 -10.31 1.84 1.95
C LYS A 143 -11.27 0.64 1.94
N VAL A 144 -11.59 0.16 3.13
CA VAL A 144 -12.57 -0.92 3.32
C VAL A 144 -13.74 -0.35 4.13
N ASP A 145 -14.96 -0.68 3.73
CA ASP A 145 -16.16 -0.33 4.49
C ASP A 145 -16.46 -1.39 5.58
N VAL A 146 -17.49 -1.14 6.36
CA VAL A 146 -17.88 -2.02 7.48
C VAL A 146 -18.36 -3.40 7.02
N ASP A 147 -18.83 -3.51 5.78
CA ASP A 147 -19.28 -4.77 5.17
C ASP A 147 -18.11 -5.54 4.53
N GLY A 148 -16.91 -4.96 4.55
CA GLY A 148 -15.69 -5.53 4.00
C GLY A 148 -15.51 -5.29 2.50
N ASN A 149 -16.34 -4.41 1.87
CA ASN A 149 -16.13 -4.04 0.48
C ASN A 149 -14.91 -3.14 0.36
N ILE A 150 -14.10 -3.35 -0.67
CA ILE A 150 -12.88 -2.60 -0.94
C ILE A 150 -13.19 -1.50 -1.96
N TRP A 151 -12.93 -0.25 -1.59
CA TRP A 151 -13.05 0.95 -2.40
C TRP A 151 -11.65 1.38 -2.81
N ALA A 152 -11.27 1.09 -4.07
CA ALA A 152 -9.90 1.24 -4.53
C ALA A 152 -9.82 2.15 -5.76
N THR A 153 -8.95 3.15 -5.72
CA THR A 153 -8.67 3.97 -6.89
C THR A 153 -7.97 3.14 -7.97
N GLY A 154 -8.42 3.32 -9.21
CA GLY A 154 -7.95 2.53 -10.33
C GLY A 154 -8.38 3.10 -11.68
N PRO A 155 -8.35 2.29 -12.76
CA PRO A 155 -8.70 2.78 -14.09
C PRO A 155 -10.15 3.24 -14.17
N GLY A 156 -10.32 4.56 -14.36
CA GLY A 156 -11.61 5.21 -14.56
C GLY A 156 -12.28 5.74 -13.30
N GLY A 157 -11.63 5.65 -12.13
CA GLY A 157 -12.17 6.22 -10.89
C GLY A 157 -11.98 5.32 -9.68
N VAL A 158 -13.01 5.14 -8.86
CA VAL A 158 -12.98 4.25 -7.69
C VAL A 158 -13.70 2.96 -8.03
N LEU A 159 -12.98 1.86 -8.07
CA LEU A 159 -13.54 0.52 -8.25
C LEU A 159 -13.98 -0.02 -6.88
N VAL A 160 -15.17 -0.60 -6.85
CA VAL A 160 -15.72 -1.22 -5.64
C VAL A 160 -15.71 -2.73 -5.81
N PHE A 161 -15.14 -3.44 -4.85
CA PHE A 161 -15.06 -4.90 -4.86
C PHE A 161 -15.71 -5.50 -3.62
N SER A 162 -16.37 -6.64 -3.78
CA SER A 162 -16.78 -7.43 -2.61
C SER A 162 -15.54 -8.02 -1.89
N PRO A 163 -15.67 -8.52 -0.65
CA PRO A 163 -14.60 -9.20 0.06
C PRO A 163 -14.00 -10.40 -0.70
N GLN A 164 -14.76 -11.00 -1.63
CA GLN A 164 -14.32 -12.13 -2.47
C GLN A 164 -13.63 -11.68 -3.76
N GLY A 165 -13.48 -10.38 -4.01
CA GLY A 165 -12.83 -9.82 -5.19
C GLY A 165 -13.74 -9.67 -6.41
N LYS A 166 -15.07 -9.79 -6.25
CA LYS A 166 -16.02 -9.51 -7.32
C LYS A 166 -16.12 -7.98 -7.52
N HIS A 167 -15.88 -7.50 -8.72
CA HIS A 167 -16.10 -6.09 -9.07
C HIS A 167 -17.59 -5.78 -9.05
N LEU A 168 -18.01 -4.86 -8.19
CA LEU A 168 -19.41 -4.47 -7.97
C LEU A 168 -19.80 -3.25 -8.82
N GLY A 169 -18.87 -2.33 -9.03
CA GLY A 169 -19.09 -1.11 -9.80
C GLY A 169 -17.88 -0.19 -9.81
N THR A 170 -17.99 0.90 -10.57
CA THR A 170 -16.98 1.98 -10.64
C THR A 170 -17.68 3.32 -10.56
N ILE A 171 -17.15 4.20 -9.72
CA ILE A 171 -17.60 5.59 -9.53
C ILE A 171 -16.59 6.53 -10.15
#